data_9c0fa1b8cafe48c66734639d2fd54e5e
#
_entry.id   9c0fa1b8cafe48c66734639d2fd54e5e
#
_cell.length_a   1.000
_cell.length_b   1.000
_cell.length_c   1.000
_cell.angle_alpha   90.00
_cell.angle_beta   90.00
_cell.angle_gamma   90.00
#
_symmetry.space_group_name_H-M   'P 1'
#
loop_
_entity.id
_entity.type
_entity.pdbx_description
1 polymer ?
#
loop_
_entity_poly.entity_id
_entity_poly.type
_entity_poly.pdbx_seq_one_letter_code
_entity_poly.pdbx_strand_id
1 'polypeptide(L)'
;MIDVAAARKRPRGTAILWGSGLVLLGLMAAVWPGHAVEAAVFVLSGLVVVAPIVVPGILLAAWIIASRADAHIARAFEGRTLRAVLAASLIGAVTPVCGVTVLPLMAGLLAAGVPLAPIMAFWLSSPITDPAMLATTAATLGLAFAGGKTAAAVGIGVFGGGATALVAARPWARAPLRDRGLACQLSALRCAEDRPFHPWVWKTADGRRSFVRQSGATARLILLCLIPAFAAEYALNAALTPGSLAAYVGADQWWAIPGAVFVGAPAYIDGYAALPLTRGLIDKGMSQGAAMAFLVSGGVVSIWGALAIAPLLKLKPFLLYLALAILGSLAAGYLFEWLV
;
A
#
# COMPACT_ATOMS: atom_id res chain seq x y z
N MET A 1 14.06 -34.93 15.87
CA MET A 1 13.57 -35.17 14.49
C MET A 1 12.15 -34.61 14.42
N ILE A 2 12.02 -33.39 14.00
CA ILE A 2 10.70 -32.72 13.85
C ILE A 2 10.25 -32.98 12.42
N ASP A 3 9.07 -33.55 12.28
CA ASP A 3 8.48 -34.09 11.09
C ASP A 3 8.30 -32.99 10.00
N VAL A 4 9.14 -33.04 8.98
CA VAL A 4 9.16 -32.09 7.84
C VAL A 4 7.96 -32.30 6.89
N ALA A 5 7.16 -33.34 7.12
CA ALA A 5 6.01 -33.69 6.30
C ALA A 5 4.76 -32.85 6.55
N ALA A 6 4.67 -32.13 7.69
CA ALA A 6 3.49 -31.34 8.05
C ALA A 6 3.38 -29.98 7.35
N ALA A 7 4.44 -29.51 6.65
CA ALA A 7 4.51 -28.16 6.06
C ALA A 7 3.87 -28.04 4.67
N ARG A 8 3.25 -29.07 4.12
CA ARG A 8 2.77 -29.12 2.72
C ARG A 8 1.27 -28.88 2.52
N LYS A 9 0.54 -28.45 3.54
CA LYS A 9 -0.85 -27.99 3.34
C LYS A 9 -0.85 -26.58 2.78
N ARG A 10 -0.98 -26.45 1.44
CA ARG A 10 -1.23 -25.17 0.76
C ARG A 10 -2.40 -24.47 1.47
N PRO A 11 -2.26 -23.20 1.90
CA PRO A 11 -3.35 -22.50 2.55
C PRO A 11 -4.52 -22.38 1.56
N ARG A 12 -5.67 -22.94 1.93
CA ARG A 12 -6.90 -22.92 1.12
C ARG A 12 -7.28 -21.50 0.63
N GLY A 13 -6.92 -20.47 1.38
CA GLY A 13 -7.18 -19.08 1.02
C GLY A 13 -6.48 -18.60 -0.26
N THR A 14 -5.24 -19.03 -0.54
CA THR A 14 -4.55 -18.67 -1.79
C THR A 14 -5.12 -19.41 -2.99
N ALA A 15 -5.59 -20.64 -2.82
CA ALA A 15 -6.26 -21.39 -3.88
C ALA A 15 -7.63 -20.77 -4.24
N ILE A 16 -8.35 -20.23 -3.27
CA ILE A 16 -9.63 -19.53 -3.48
C ILE A 16 -9.41 -18.22 -4.22
N LEU A 17 -8.38 -17.43 -3.84
CA LEU A 17 -8.03 -16.17 -4.53
C LEU A 17 -7.58 -16.41 -5.99
N TRP A 18 -6.77 -17.43 -6.24
CA TRP A 18 -6.42 -17.84 -7.61
C TRP A 18 -7.62 -18.38 -8.38
N GLY A 19 -8.45 -19.18 -7.73
CA GLY A 19 -9.67 -19.73 -8.32
C GLY A 19 -10.66 -18.62 -8.69
N SER A 20 -10.88 -17.65 -7.82
CA SER A 20 -11.79 -16.53 -8.10
C SER A 20 -11.24 -15.59 -9.18
N GLY A 21 -9.94 -15.32 -9.22
CA GLY A 21 -9.31 -14.54 -10.28
C GLY A 21 -9.37 -15.23 -11.65
N LEU A 22 -9.11 -16.54 -11.70
CA LEU A 22 -9.22 -17.34 -12.93
C LEU A 22 -10.67 -17.49 -13.40
N VAL A 23 -11.62 -17.63 -12.47
CA VAL A 23 -13.05 -17.68 -12.80
C VAL A 23 -13.55 -16.34 -13.32
N LEU A 24 -13.12 -15.22 -12.74
CA LEU A 24 -13.45 -13.88 -13.24
C LEU A 24 -12.86 -13.62 -14.63
N LEU A 25 -11.60 -13.98 -14.86
CA LEU A 25 -10.95 -13.90 -16.18
C LEU A 25 -11.62 -14.82 -17.20
N GLY A 26 -12.00 -16.05 -16.78
CA GLY A 26 -12.72 -17.00 -17.61
C GLY A 26 -14.14 -16.52 -17.96
N LEU A 27 -14.86 -15.92 -17.02
CA LEU A 27 -16.18 -15.31 -17.24
C LEU A 27 -16.08 -14.09 -18.15
N MET A 28 -15.10 -13.20 -17.97
CA MET A 28 -14.85 -12.08 -18.88
C MET A 28 -14.51 -12.55 -20.29
N ALA A 29 -13.65 -13.56 -20.42
CA ALA A 29 -13.29 -14.13 -21.71
C ALA A 29 -14.46 -14.82 -22.42
N ALA A 30 -15.38 -15.43 -21.67
CA ALA A 30 -16.56 -16.09 -22.23
C ALA A 30 -17.67 -15.12 -22.62
N VAL A 31 -17.85 -14.03 -21.84
CA VAL A 31 -18.93 -13.04 -22.05
C VAL A 31 -18.52 -11.96 -23.06
N TRP A 32 -17.22 -11.55 -23.06
CA TRP A 32 -16.69 -10.51 -23.96
C TRP A 32 -15.28 -10.86 -24.47
N PRO A 33 -15.14 -11.72 -25.47
CA PRO A 33 -13.82 -12.18 -25.94
C PRO A 33 -12.93 -11.05 -26.49
N GLY A 34 -13.50 -10.01 -27.09
CA GLY A 34 -12.75 -8.82 -27.54
C GLY A 34 -12.11 -8.06 -26.41
N HIS A 35 -12.83 -7.81 -25.32
CA HIS A 35 -12.33 -7.09 -24.16
C HIS A 35 -11.33 -7.88 -23.31
N ALA A 36 -11.31 -9.22 -23.42
CA ALA A 36 -10.34 -10.04 -22.69
C ALA A 36 -8.90 -9.81 -23.16
N VAL A 37 -8.70 -9.64 -24.46
CA VAL A 37 -7.38 -9.31 -25.05
C VAL A 37 -6.95 -7.89 -24.64
N GLU A 38 -7.85 -6.92 -24.73
CA GLU A 38 -7.60 -5.55 -24.31
C GLU A 38 -7.26 -5.46 -22.82
N ALA A 39 -8.01 -6.17 -21.96
CA ALA A 39 -7.73 -6.26 -20.53
C ALA A 39 -6.36 -6.90 -20.24
N ALA A 40 -6.00 -7.96 -20.97
CA ALA A 40 -4.69 -8.59 -20.83
C ALA A 40 -3.55 -7.65 -21.25
N VAL A 41 -3.71 -6.92 -22.37
CA VAL A 41 -2.76 -5.90 -22.81
C VAL A 41 -2.65 -4.78 -21.81
N PHE A 42 -3.78 -4.30 -21.26
CA PHE A 42 -3.81 -3.25 -20.23
C PHE A 42 -3.06 -3.71 -18.96
N VAL A 43 -3.31 -4.92 -18.47
CA VAL A 43 -2.62 -5.49 -17.31
C VAL A 43 -1.11 -5.61 -17.56
N LEU A 44 -0.71 -6.13 -18.72
CA LEU A 44 0.72 -6.29 -19.08
C LEU A 44 1.41 -4.94 -19.20
N SER A 45 0.79 -3.97 -19.88
CA SER A 45 1.34 -2.62 -20.00
C SER A 45 1.46 -1.92 -18.64
N GLY A 46 0.45 -2.04 -17.78
CA GLY A 46 0.49 -1.53 -16.42
C GLY A 46 1.63 -2.12 -15.60
N LEU A 47 1.82 -3.44 -15.68
CA LEU A 47 2.95 -4.11 -15.00
C LEU A 47 4.31 -3.61 -15.51
N VAL A 48 4.46 -3.41 -16.81
CA VAL A 48 5.70 -2.88 -17.41
C VAL A 48 5.97 -1.45 -16.99
N VAL A 49 4.94 -0.59 -16.97
CA VAL A 49 5.05 0.83 -16.56
C VAL A 49 5.45 0.95 -15.09
N VAL A 50 4.90 0.10 -14.22
CA VAL A 50 5.16 0.15 -12.77
C VAL A 50 6.45 -0.60 -12.38
N ALA A 51 6.95 -1.51 -13.23
CA ALA A 51 8.14 -2.32 -12.95
C ALA A 51 9.40 -1.52 -12.55
N PRO A 52 9.75 -0.38 -13.19
CA PRO A 52 10.92 0.42 -12.80
C PRO A 52 10.89 0.92 -11.36
N ILE A 53 9.71 1.09 -10.77
CA ILE A 53 9.52 1.55 -9.39
C ILE A 53 9.43 0.35 -8.45
N VAL A 54 8.67 -0.66 -8.85
CA VAL A 54 8.38 -1.85 -8.01
C VAL A 54 9.60 -2.75 -7.85
N VAL A 55 10.36 -2.98 -8.91
CA VAL A 55 11.51 -3.89 -8.87
C VAL A 55 12.60 -3.41 -7.91
N PRO A 56 13.07 -2.14 -7.95
CA PRO A 56 13.99 -1.63 -6.93
C PRO A 56 13.45 -1.71 -5.52
N GLY A 57 12.14 -1.45 -5.31
CA GLY A 57 11.48 -1.59 -4.02
C GLY A 57 11.53 -3.01 -3.47
N ILE A 58 11.26 -4.01 -4.31
CA ILE A 58 11.38 -5.44 -3.96
C ILE A 58 12.82 -5.79 -3.58
N LEU A 59 13.79 -5.36 -4.37
CA LEU A 59 15.19 -5.65 -4.15
C LEU A 59 15.71 -4.99 -2.86
N LEU A 60 15.31 -3.74 -2.61
CA LEU A 60 15.66 -3.02 -1.38
C LEU A 60 15.06 -3.70 -0.14
N ALA A 61 13.78 -4.04 -0.16
CA ALA A 61 13.12 -4.74 0.93
C ALA A 61 13.78 -6.11 1.19
N ALA A 62 14.09 -6.85 0.14
CA ALA A 62 14.78 -8.13 0.25
C ALA A 62 16.20 -7.97 0.80
N TRP A 63 16.92 -6.91 0.41
CA TRP A 63 18.25 -6.60 0.93
C TRP A 63 18.21 -6.24 2.43
N ILE A 64 17.28 -5.38 2.86
CA ILE A 64 17.11 -4.99 4.28
C ILE A 64 16.90 -6.24 5.13
N ILE A 65 16.06 -7.17 4.70
CA ILE A 65 15.76 -8.39 5.43
C ILE A 65 16.95 -9.36 5.38
N ALA A 66 17.58 -9.55 4.23
CA ALA A 66 18.69 -10.48 4.05
C ALA A 66 19.97 -10.01 4.75
N SER A 67 20.21 -8.69 4.83
CA SER A 67 21.35 -8.08 5.55
C SER A 67 21.16 -7.99 7.05
N ARG A 68 19.96 -8.24 7.59
CA ARG A 68 19.59 -8.03 9.00
C ARG A 68 19.64 -6.55 9.44
N ALA A 69 19.55 -5.62 8.50
CA ALA A 69 19.45 -4.18 8.79
C ALA A 69 18.20 -3.85 9.62
N ASP A 70 17.13 -4.61 9.45
CA ASP A 70 15.88 -4.50 10.18
C ASP A 70 16.03 -4.58 11.71
N ALA A 71 16.97 -5.40 12.24
CA ALA A 71 17.26 -5.47 13.66
C ALA A 71 17.94 -4.19 14.19
N HIS A 72 18.77 -3.53 13.37
CA HIS A 72 19.37 -2.24 13.71
C HIS A 72 18.34 -1.10 13.65
N ILE A 73 17.48 -1.13 12.64
CA ILE A 73 16.34 -0.22 12.49
C ILE A 73 15.41 -0.35 13.71
N ALA A 74 15.10 -1.58 14.16
CA ALA A 74 14.25 -1.81 15.33
C ALA A 74 14.80 -1.11 16.58
N ARG A 75 16.11 -1.26 16.84
CA ARG A 75 16.77 -0.60 17.98
C ARG A 75 16.76 0.93 17.90
N ALA A 76 16.84 1.51 16.69
CA ALA A 76 16.76 2.95 16.50
C ALA A 76 15.37 3.53 16.87
N PHE A 77 14.34 2.70 16.86
CA PHE A 77 12.97 3.10 17.23
C PHE A 77 12.62 2.89 18.71
N GLU A 78 13.54 2.32 19.52
CA GLU A 78 13.33 2.15 20.96
C GLU A 78 13.38 3.48 21.71
N GLY A 79 12.42 3.71 22.58
CA GLY A 79 12.44 4.77 23.60
C GLY A 79 11.97 6.17 23.19
N ARG A 80 11.67 6.47 21.90
CA ARG A 80 11.29 7.81 21.44
C ARG A 80 10.15 7.78 20.41
N THR A 81 8.98 7.30 20.82
CA THR A 81 7.84 7.04 19.92
C THR A 81 7.47 8.24 19.03
N LEU A 82 7.40 9.47 19.58
CA LEU A 82 7.01 10.64 18.81
C LEU A 82 8.04 10.97 17.70
N ARG A 83 9.33 10.96 18.03
CA ARG A 83 10.38 11.20 17.02
C ARG A 83 10.42 10.11 15.97
N ALA A 84 10.19 8.86 16.38
CA ALA A 84 10.10 7.72 15.48
C ALA A 84 8.90 7.84 14.51
N VAL A 85 7.74 8.29 15.00
CA VAL A 85 6.54 8.56 14.19
C VAL A 85 6.80 9.68 13.19
N LEU A 86 7.36 10.81 13.63
CA LEU A 86 7.70 11.94 12.74
C LEU A 86 8.70 11.54 11.66
N ALA A 87 9.79 10.87 12.05
CA ALA A 87 10.79 10.39 11.10
C ALA A 87 10.20 9.38 10.10
N ALA A 88 9.39 8.44 10.58
CA ALA A 88 8.74 7.45 9.73
C ALA A 88 7.76 8.09 8.74
N SER A 89 7.00 9.12 9.16
CA SER A 89 6.08 9.85 8.28
C SER A 89 6.82 10.62 7.18
N LEU A 90 7.92 11.29 7.53
CA LEU A 90 8.73 12.03 6.57
C LEU A 90 9.44 11.10 5.58
N ILE A 91 10.05 10.02 6.09
CA ILE A 91 10.70 9.01 5.25
C ILE A 91 9.68 8.36 4.32
N GLY A 92 8.49 8.00 4.85
CA GLY A 92 7.41 7.44 4.06
C GLY A 92 6.99 8.36 2.91
N ALA A 93 6.77 9.65 3.18
CA ALA A 93 6.34 10.62 2.16
C ALA A 93 7.36 10.86 1.03
N VAL A 94 8.63 10.51 1.24
CA VAL A 94 9.69 10.67 0.22
C VAL A 94 10.04 9.33 -0.46
N THR A 95 9.69 8.21 0.17
CA THR A 95 10.08 6.88 -0.34
C THR A 95 9.12 6.42 -1.44
N PRO A 96 9.62 6.16 -2.67
CA PRO A 96 8.79 5.72 -3.79
C PRO A 96 8.43 4.24 -3.64
N VAL A 97 7.54 3.90 -2.70
CA VAL A 97 7.04 2.55 -2.50
C VAL A 97 5.52 2.56 -2.46
N CYS A 98 4.90 1.70 -3.24
CA CYS A 98 3.45 1.53 -3.19
C CYS A 98 3.03 0.71 -1.95
N GLY A 99 1.76 0.84 -1.54
CA GLY A 99 1.22 0.17 -0.35
C GLY A 99 1.41 -1.35 -0.32
N VAL A 100 1.55 -2.00 -1.49
CA VAL A 100 1.76 -3.46 -1.61
C VAL A 100 3.25 -3.82 -1.50
N THR A 101 4.15 -3.06 -2.13
CA THR A 101 5.60 -3.35 -2.10
C THR A 101 6.20 -3.17 -0.71
N VAL A 102 5.59 -2.33 0.11
CA VAL A 102 6.04 -2.06 1.48
C VAL A 102 5.70 -3.18 2.45
N LEU A 103 4.72 -4.04 2.13
CA LEU A 103 4.20 -5.06 3.04
C LEU A 103 5.25 -6.03 3.60
N PRO A 104 6.16 -6.61 2.79
CA PRO A 104 7.19 -7.51 3.31
C PRO A 104 8.17 -6.79 4.24
N LEU A 105 8.52 -5.53 3.93
CA LEU A 105 9.36 -4.69 4.79
C LEU A 105 8.67 -4.45 6.13
N MET A 106 7.38 -4.07 6.11
CA MET A 106 6.57 -3.86 7.32
C MET A 106 6.45 -5.12 8.16
N ALA A 107 6.14 -6.26 7.52
CA ALA A 107 6.07 -7.55 8.22
C ALA A 107 7.44 -7.92 8.82
N GLY A 108 8.51 -7.64 8.09
CA GLY A 108 9.87 -7.81 8.55
C GLY A 108 10.19 -6.95 9.78
N LEU A 109 9.91 -5.67 9.75
CA LEU A 109 10.14 -4.74 10.86
C LEU A 109 9.28 -5.08 12.09
N LEU A 110 8.00 -5.42 11.89
CA LEU A 110 7.12 -5.88 12.98
C LEU A 110 7.64 -7.17 13.63
N ALA A 111 8.11 -8.12 12.81
CA ALA A 111 8.73 -9.35 13.33
C ALA A 111 10.05 -9.06 14.04
N ALA A 112 10.77 -7.97 13.72
CA ALA A 112 11.96 -7.50 14.43
C ALA A 112 11.66 -6.81 15.76
N GLY A 113 10.37 -6.60 16.08
CA GLY A 113 9.99 -5.93 17.32
C GLY A 113 9.86 -4.41 17.18
N VAL A 114 9.91 -3.84 15.96
CA VAL A 114 9.60 -2.41 15.76
C VAL A 114 8.15 -2.15 16.22
N PRO A 115 7.91 -1.12 17.05
CA PRO A 115 6.56 -0.77 17.49
C PRO A 115 5.61 -0.49 16.31
N LEU A 116 4.33 -0.83 16.49
CA LEU A 116 3.32 -0.64 15.43
C LEU A 116 3.15 0.83 15.03
N ALA A 117 3.35 1.79 15.95
CA ALA A 117 3.11 3.21 15.73
C ALA A 117 3.98 3.82 14.60
N PRO A 118 5.33 3.74 14.59
CA PRO A 118 6.13 4.25 13.49
C PRO A 118 5.88 3.49 12.18
N ILE A 119 5.52 2.21 12.25
CA ILE A 119 5.18 1.43 11.06
C ILE A 119 3.88 1.94 10.44
N MET A 120 2.84 2.21 11.24
CA MET A 120 1.61 2.83 10.75
C MET A 120 1.84 4.22 10.18
N ALA A 121 2.72 5.01 10.81
CA ALA A 121 3.08 6.34 10.30
C ALA A 121 3.69 6.26 8.89
N PHE A 122 4.69 5.40 8.71
CA PHE A 122 5.32 5.16 7.41
C PHE A 122 4.31 4.64 6.39
N TRP A 123 3.49 3.67 6.79
CA TRP A 123 2.57 3.01 5.88
C TRP A 123 1.44 3.91 5.39
N LEU A 124 0.91 4.77 6.24
CA LEU A 124 -0.13 5.72 5.87
C LEU A 124 0.41 6.89 5.03
N SER A 125 1.69 7.28 5.19
CA SER A 125 2.28 8.38 4.43
C SER A 125 2.82 7.96 3.06
N SER A 126 3.42 6.76 2.95
CA SER A 126 4.21 6.37 1.78
C SER A 126 3.42 6.23 0.47
N PRO A 127 2.18 5.75 0.42
CA PRO A 127 1.47 5.59 -0.84
C PRO A 127 0.80 6.87 -1.38
N ILE A 128 0.91 7.99 -0.66
CA ILE A 128 0.25 9.24 -1.05
C ILE A 128 1.12 10.06 -2.00
N THR A 129 2.43 10.11 -1.76
CA THR A 129 3.35 10.94 -2.53
C THR A 129 4.76 10.34 -2.55
N ASP A 130 5.48 10.68 -3.58
CA ASP A 130 6.91 10.46 -3.75
C ASP A 130 7.49 11.61 -4.60
N PRO A 131 8.81 11.74 -4.77
CA PRO A 131 9.41 12.84 -5.53
C PRO A 131 8.92 12.96 -6.97
N ALA A 132 8.70 11.84 -7.66
CA ALA A 132 8.21 11.83 -9.04
C ALA A 132 6.70 12.19 -9.08
N MET A 133 5.91 11.64 -8.15
CA MET A 133 4.51 11.97 -7.97
C MET A 133 4.31 13.45 -7.58
N LEU A 134 5.19 14.02 -6.75
CA LEU A 134 5.18 15.44 -6.42
C LEU A 134 5.36 16.30 -7.69
N ALA A 135 6.36 15.97 -8.52
CA ALA A 135 6.62 16.70 -9.76
C ALA A 135 5.45 16.60 -10.75
N THR A 136 4.90 15.40 -10.95
CA THR A 136 3.75 15.19 -11.84
C THR A 136 2.47 15.84 -11.32
N THR A 137 2.23 15.81 -10.00
CA THR A 137 1.10 16.53 -9.39
C THR A 137 1.24 18.03 -9.56
N ALA A 138 2.45 18.59 -9.38
CA ALA A 138 2.71 20.00 -9.59
C ALA A 138 2.51 20.42 -11.05
N ALA A 139 2.89 19.57 -12.01
CA ALA A 139 2.71 19.84 -13.43
C ALA A 139 1.22 19.78 -13.88
N THR A 140 0.41 18.92 -13.25
CA THR A 140 -0.99 18.69 -13.67
C THR A 140 -2.00 19.52 -12.87
N LEU A 141 -1.84 19.62 -11.55
CA LEU A 141 -2.78 20.26 -10.63
C LEU A 141 -2.24 21.54 -9.99
N GLY A 142 -0.95 21.83 -10.20
CA GLY A 142 -0.29 23.02 -9.68
C GLY A 142 0.49 22.79 -8.38
N LEU A 143 1.41 23.74 -8.08
CA LEU A 143 2.32 23.64 -6.92
C LEU A 143 1.59 23.65 -5.57
N ALA A 144 0.53 24.45 -5.44
CA ALA A 144 -0.26 24.53 -4.21
C ALA A 144 -0.91 23.19 -3.88
N PHE A 145 -1.48 22.52 -4.89
CA PHE A 145 -2.07 21.19 -4.74
C PHE A 145 -1.01 20.12 -4.39
N ALA A 146 0.13 20.15 -5.08
CA ALA A 146 1.23 19.22 -4.82
C ALA A 146 1.81 19.38 -3.41
N GLY A 147 1.99 20.63 -2.96
CA GLY A 147 2.39 20.95 -1.58
C GLY A 147 1.38 20.49 -0.54
N GLY A 148 0.09 20.76 -0.77
CA GLY A 148 -1.01 20.32 0.07
C GLY A 148 -1.08 18.79 0.18
N LYS A 149 -0.91 18.07 -0.93
CA LYS A 149 -0.87 16.61 -0.98
C LYS A 149 0.30 16.04 -0.19
N THR A 150 1.48 16.67 -0.28
CA THR A 150 2.67 16.25 0.50
C THR A 150 2.47 16.52 1.99
N ALA A 151 1.93 17.68 2.34
CA ALA A 151 1.59 18.00 3.73
C ALA A 151 0.54 17.02 4.29
N ALA A 152 -0.47 16.67 3.48
CA ALA A 152 -1.46 15.66 3.85
C ALA A 152 -0.81 14.29 4.08
N ALA A 153 0.13 13.86 3.24
CA ALA A 153 0.86 12.60 3.41
C ALA A 153 1.59 12.53 4.76
N VAL A 154 2.36 13.56 5.09
CA VAL A 154 3.06 13.65 6.37
C VAL A 154 2.06 13.76 7.54
N GLY A 155 1.03 14.59 7.40
CA GLY A 155 0.00 14.80 8.42
C GLY A 155 -0.76 13.52 8.76
N ILE A 156 -1.16 12.74 7.75
CA ILE A 156 -1.86 11.46 7.92
C ILE A 156 -0.92 10.44 8.57
N GLY A 157 0.35 10.40 8.18
CA GLY A 157 1.36 9.56 8.82
C GLY A 157 1.53 9.89 10.31
N VAL A 158 1.69 11.16 10.64
CA VAL A 158 1.82 11.63 12.04
C VAL A 158 0.54 11.35 12.84
N PHE A 159 -0.62 11.68 12.29
CA PHE A 159 -1.92 11.38 12.89
C PHE A 159 -2.09 9.88 13.15
N GLY A 160 -1.87 9.05 12.12
CA GLY A 160 -2.04 7.61 12.22
C GLY A 160 -1.04 6.94 13.15
N GLY A 161 0.24 7.34 13.09
CA GLY A 161 1.27 6.88 14.01
C GLY A 161 0.99 7.32 15.45
N GLY A 162 0.59 8.58 15.66
CA GLY A 162 0.21 9.13 16.96
C GLY A 162 -0.99 8.40 17.58
N ALA A 163 -2.06 8.23 16.79
CA ALA A 163 -3.26 7.49 17.24
C ALA A 163 -2.92 6.02 17.56
N THR A 164 -2.03 5.40 16.78
CA THR A 164 -1.56 4.04 17.04
C THR A 164 -0.72 3.97 18.32
N ALA A 165 0.06 5.00 18.63
CA ALA A 165 0.84 5.08 19.87
C ALA A 165 -0.06 5.08 21.11
N LEU A 166 -1.24 5.70 21.06
CA LEU A 166 -2.21 5.70 22.17
C LEU A 166 -2.73 4.29 22.50
N VAL A 167 -2.76 3.40 21.52
CA VAL A 167 -3.20 2.01 21.71
C VAL A 167 -2.05 1.01 21.81
N ALA A 168 -0.80 1.47 21.86
CA ALA A 168 0.40 0.64 21.91
C ALA A 168 0.45 -0.35 23.08
N ALA A 169 -0.18 -0.02 24.20
CA ALA A 169 -0.28 -0.90 25.38
C ALA A 169 -1.17 -2.14 25.16
N ARG A 170 -2.04 -2.13 24.15
CA ARG A 170 -2.98 -3.23 23.88
C ARG A 170 -2.24 -4.48 23.36
N PRO A 171 -2.64 -5.70 23.80
CA PRO A 171 -1.98 -6.93 23.39
C PRO A 171 -1.92 -7.14 21.86
N TRP A 172 -2.97 -6.74 21.15
CA TRP A 172 -3.03 -6.87 19.68
C TRP A 172 -2.11 -5.85 18.97
N ALA A 173 -1.75 -4.73 19.59
CA ALA A 173 -0.82 -3.76 19.02
C ALA A 173 0.64 -4.18 19.23
N ARG A 174 0.93 -4.94 20.29
CA ARG A 174 2.25 -5.52 20.56
C ARG A 174 2.56 -6.73 19.67
N ALA A 175 1.54 -7.49 19.28
CA ALA A 175 1.67 -8.64 18.38
C ALA A 175 0.64 -8.54 17.23
N PRO A 176 0.85 -7.60 16.28
CA PRO A 176 -0.12 -7.31 15.24
C PRO A 176 -0.16 -8.35 14.12
N LEU A 177 0.92 -9.11 13.92
CA LEU A 177 1.02 -10.13 12.87
C LEU A 177 0.16 -11.36 13.22
N ARG A 178 -0.37 -12.01 12.17
CA ARG A 178 -1.04 -13.30 12.31
C ARG A 178 -0.02 -14.41 12.57
N ASP A 179 -0.40 -15.35 13.43
CA ASP A 179 0.46 -16.48 13.83
C ASP A 179 0.51 -17.60 12.77
N ARG A 180 -0.23 -17.46 11.65
CA ARG A 180 -0.35 -18.48 10.59
C ARG A 180 -0.30 -17.85 9.19
N GLY A 181 0.07 -18.67 8.18
CA GLY A 181 0.05 -18.26 6.78
C GLY A 181 1.30 -17.49 6.36
N LEU A 182 1.12 -16.48 5.51
CA LEU A 182 2.21 -15.69 4.93
C LEU A 182 3.01 -14.92 5.97
N ALA A 183 2.36 -14.38 7.00
CA ALA A 183 3.01 -13.70 8.12
C ALA A 183 3.96 -14.63 8.87
N CYS A 184 3.55 -15.88 9.12
CA CYS A 184 4.40 -16.89 9.75
C CYS A 184 5.58 -17.28 8.84
N GLN A 185 5.37 -17.40 7.53
CA GLN A 185 6.46 -17.68 6.60
C GLN A 185 7.49 -16.55 6.55
N LEU A 186 7.06 -15.30 6.54
CA LEU A 186 7.94 -14.14 6.57
C LEU A 186 8.68 -13.99 7.90
N SER A 187 8.03 -14.32 9.03
CA SER A 187 8.65 -14.29 10.36
C SER A 187 9.51 -15.52 10.64
N ALA A 188 9.12 -16.73 10.21
CA ALA A 188 9.90 -17.97 10.40
C ALA A 188 11.24 -17.92 9.66
N LEU A 189 11.33 -17.17 8.55
CA LEU A 189 12.58 -16.88 7.86
C LEU A 189 13.58 -16.11 8.75
N ARG A 190 13.13 -15.53 9.85
CA ARG A 190 13.89 -14.73 10.78
C ARG A 190 14.24 -15.47 12.07
N CYS A 191 13.33 -16.28 12.60
CA CYS A 191 13.52 -16.95 13.90
C CYS A 191 14.60 -18.02 13.87
N ALA A 192 15.11 -18.39 12.69
CA ALA A 192 16.02 -19.52 12.55
C ALA A 192 17.49 -19.21 12.87
N GLU A 193 17.92 -17.93 12.99
CA GLU A 193 19.35 -17.62 13.14
C GLU A 193 19.64 -16.29 13.83
N ASP A 194 20.34 -16.31 14.94
CA ASP A 194 21.08 -15.19 15.57
C ASP A 194 22.34 -14.88 14.74
N ARG A 195 22.18 -14.17 13.62
CA ARG A 195 23.32 -13.74 12.79
C ARG A 195 23.58 -12.26 12.93
N PRO A 196 24.84 -11.81 12.96
CA PRO A 196 25.19 -10.39 12.97
C PRO A 196 24.78 -9.71 11.65
N PHE A 197 24.64 -8.39 11.68
CA PHE A 197 24.40 -7.57 10.51
C PHE A 197 25.53 -7.69 9.49
N HIS A 198 25.21 -8.06 8.26
CA HIS A 198 26.16 -8.13 7.15
C HIS A 198 25.63 -7.38 5.93
N PRO A 199 26.16 -6.17 5.62
CA PRO A 199 25.70 -5.37 4.48
C PRO A 199 25.95 -6.04 3.13
N TRP A 200 27.01 -6.86 3.04
CA TRP A 200 27.39 -7.59 1.83
C TRP A 200 26.71 -8.96 1.75
N VAL A 201 25.42 -8.93 1.48
CA VAL A 201 24.56 -10.13 1.34
C VAL A 201 25.13 -11.16 0.35
N TRP A 202 25.84 -10.68 -0.66
CA TRP A 202 26.40 -11.48 -1.76
C TRP A 202 27.61 -12.35 -1.36
N LYS A 203 28.30 -12.01 -0.27
CA LYS A 203 29.50 -12.72 0.18
C LYS A 203 29.20 -14.09 0.82
N THR A 204 27.99 -14.30 1.32
CA THR A 204 27.59 -15.55 1.98
C THR A 204 26.56 -16.30 1.15
N ALA A 205 26.68 -17.65 1.09
CA ALA A 205 25.72 -18.48 0.35
C ALA A 205 24.30 -18.35 0.94
N ASP A 206 24.20 -18.21 2.25
CA ASP A 206 22.93 -18.09 2.96
C ASP A 206 22.30 -16.71 2.77
N GLY A 207 23.11 -15.64 2.74
CA GLY A 207 22.66 -14.29 2.38
C GLY A 207 22.03 -14.25 0.99
N ARG A 208 22.73 -14.83 -0.01
CA ARG A 208 22.20 -14.93 -1.38
C ARG A 208 20.89 -15.72 -1.44
N ARG A 209 20.83 -16.89 -0.76
CA ARG A 209 19.61 -17.71 -0.71
C ARG A 209 18.46 -16.96 -0.04
N SER A 210 18.74 -16.26 1.06
CA SER A 210 17.73 -15.44 1.76
C SER A 210 17.23 -14.32 0.85
N PHE A 211 18.13 -13.59 0.20
CA PHE A 211 17.79 -12.52 -0.73
C PHE A 211 16.90 -13.00 -1.88
N VAL A 212 17.32 -14.04 -2.60
CA VAL A 212 16.56 -14.59 -3.74
C VAL A 212 15.19 -15.10 -3.30
N ARG A 213 15.13 -15.82 -2.16
CA ARG A 213 13.88 -16.33 -1.60
C ARG A 213 12.92 -15.21 -1.23
N GLN A 214 13.45 -14.14 -0.59
CA GLN A 214 12.66 -13.00 -0.16
C GLN A 214 12.18 -12.18 -1.36
N SER A 215 13.05 -11.91 -2.33
CA SER A 215 12.69 -11.22 -3.59
C SER A 215 11.60 -11.99 -4.34
N GLY A 216 11.75 -13.31 -4.47
CA GLY A 216 10.75 -14.15 -5.15
C GLY A 216 9.41 -14.21 -4.41
N ALA A 217 9.42 -14.31 -3.08
CA ALA A 217 8.19 -14.30 -2.27
C ALA A 217 7.46 -12.96 -2.39
N THR A 218 8.21 -11.85 -2.33
CA THR A 218 7.68 -10.50 -2.47
C THR A 218 7.14 -10.26 -3.89
N ALA A 219 7.91 -10.60 -4.92
CA ALA A 219 7.47 -10.47 -6.31
C ALA A 219 6.18 -11.26 -6.57
N ARG A 220 6.11 -12.50 -6.07
CA ARG A 220 4.89 -13.31 -6.17
C ARG A 220 3.68 -12.66 -5.49
N LEU A 221 3.87 -12.12 -4.28
CA LEU A 221 2.80 -11.43 -3.56
C LEU A 221 2.31 -10.21 -4.34
N ILE A 222 3.24 -9.41 -4.86
CA ILE A 222 2.94 -8.20 -5.63
C ILE A 222 2.18 -8.54 -6.92
N LEU A 223 2.64 -9.53 -7.68
CA LEU A 223 1.94 -9.97 -8.89
C LEU A 223 0.52 -10.49 -8.59
N LEU A 224 0.37 -11.22 -7.47
CA LEU A 224 -0.94 -11.69 -6.99
C LEU A 224 -1.92 -10.56 -6.68
N CYS A 225 -1.42 -9.40 -6.29
CA CYS A 225 -2.23 -8.24 -5.96
C CYS A 225 -2.41 -7.31 -7.16
N LEU A 226 -1.35 -7.06 -7.94
CA LEU A 226 -1.40 -6.10 -9.06
C LEU A 226 -2.19 -6.63 -10.27
N ILE A 227 -2.07 -7.93 -10.60
CA ILE A 227 -2.81 -8.48 -11.75
C ILE A 227 -4.33 -8.28 -11.61
N PRO A 228 -4.98 -8.73 -10.50
CA PRO A 228 -6.40 -8.49 -10.33
C PRO A 228 -6.73 -7.00 -10.13
N ALA A 229 -5.81 -6.19 -9.58
CA ALA A 229 -6.00 -4.75 -9.45
C ALA A 229 -6.12 -4.06 -10.81
N PHE A 230 -5.17 -4.28 -11.71
CA PHE A 230 -5.23 -3.73 -13.07
C PHE A 230 -6.40 -4.29 -13.89
N ALA A 231 -6.76 -5.56 -13.71
CA ALA A 231 -7.95 -6.12 -14.36
C ALA A 231 -9.24 -5.44 -13.89
N ALA A 232 -9.35 -5.16 -12.59
CA ALA A 232 -10.49 -4.43 -12.04
C ALA A 232 -10.48 -2.95 -12.44
N GLU A 233 -9.31 -2.32 -12.54
CA GLU A 233 -9.16 -0.96 -13.05
C GLU A 233 -9.64 -0.87 -14.51
N TYR A 234 -9.26 -1.82 -15.37
CA TYR A 234 -9.77 -1.90 -16.74
C TYR A 234 -11.30 -2.01 -16.78
N ALA A 235 -11.86 -2.91 -15.97
CA ALA A 235 -13.30 -3.11 -15.90
C ALA A 235 -14.03 -1.86 -15.37
N LEU A 236 -13.46 -1.17 -14.38
CA LEU A 236 -14.00 0.04 -13.82
C LEU A 236 -13.96 1.20 -14.83
N ASN A 237 -12.85 1.36 -15.53
CA ASN A 237 -12.69 2.37 -16.59
C ASN A 237 -13.65 2.12 -17.76
N ALA A 238 -13.95 0.87 -18.08
CA ALA A 238 -14.95 0.52 -19.08
C ALA A 238 -16.39 0.80 -18.62
N ALA A 239 -16.67 0.64 -17.31
CA ALA A 239 -18.00 0.84 -16.73
C ALA A 239 -18.32 2.28 -16.35
N LEU A 240 -17.30 3.07 -15.95
CA LEU A 240 -17.46 4.44 -15.47
C LEU A 240 -17.08 5.44 -16.57
N THR A 241 -18.08 6.11 -17.10
CA THR A 241 -17.81 7.29 -17.94
C THR A 241 -17.44 8.49 -17.05
N PRO A 242 -16.42 9.30 -17.40
CA PRO A 242 -15.99 10.45 -16.59
C PRO A 242 -17.12 11.46 -16.28
N GLY A 243 -18.16 11.49 -17.13
CA GLY A 243 -19.33 12.34 -16.94
C GLY A 243 -20.26 11.90 -15.80
N SER A 244 -20.36 10.59 -15.53
CA SER A 244 -21.21 10.07 -14.45
C SER A 244 -20.61 10.35 -13.06
N LEU A 245 -19.29 10.29 -12.93
CA LEU A 245 -18.61 10.61 -11.69
C LEU A 245 -18.71 12.09 -11.31
N ALA A 246 -18.60 12.99 -12.28
CA ALA A 246 -18.71 14.44 -12.05
C ALA A 246 -20.09 14.85 -11.46
N ALA A 247 -21.16 14.15 -11.83
CA ALA A 247 -22.50 14.41 -11.30
C ALA A 247 -22.65 14.09 -9.80
N TYR A 248 -21.85 13.16 -9.28
CA TYR A 248 -21.91 12.74 -7.88
C TYR A 248 -20.90 13.47 -6.96
N VAL A 249 -19.88 14.12 -7.50
CA VAL A 249 -18.77 14.72 -6.74
C VAL A 249 -18.64 16.23 -7.00
N GLY A 250 -19.71 16.90 -7.48
CA GLY A 250 -19.76 18.35 -7.72
C GLY A 250 -19.60 19.17 -6.43
N ALA A 251 -19.06 20.39 -6.55
CA ALA A 251 -18.70 21.28 -5.44
C ALA A 251 -19.88 21.68 -4.53
N ASP A 252 -21.11 21.70 -5.06
CA ASP A 252 -22.31 22.13 -4.33
C ASP A 252 -22.87 21.05 -3.37
N GLN A 253 -22.27 19.87 -3.29
CA GLN A 253 -22.76 18.76 -2.50
C GLN A 253 -21.98 18.64 -1.18
N TRP A 254 -22.67 18.75 -0.04
CA TRP A 254 -22.06 18.55 1.30
C TRP A 254 -21.37 17.17 1.48
N TRP A 255 -21.72 16.21 0.66
CA TRP A 255 -21.21 14.84 0.63
C TRP A 255 -20.08 14.63 -0.40
N ALA A 256 -19.69 15.69 -1.14
CA ALA A 256 -18.67 15.60 -2.18
C ALA A 256 -17.34 15.00 -1.67
N ILE A 257 -16.84 15.48 -0.51
CA ILE A 257 -15.60 14.96 0.09
C ILE A 257 -15.77 13.52 0.60
N PRO A 258 -16.80 13.16 1.40
CA PRO A 258 -17.07 11.76 1.73
C PRO A 258 -17.27 10.86 0.52
N GLY A 259 -18.02 11.33 -0.46
CA GLY A 259 -18.23 10.61 -1.72
C GLY A 259 -16.93 10.35 -2.46
N ALA A 260 -16.06 11.35 -2.56
CA ALA A 260 -14.73 11.22 -3.17
C ALA A 260 -13.86 10.17 -2.46
N VAL A 261 -13.89 10.10 -1.12
CA VAL A 261 -13.18 9.06 -0.36
C VAL A 261 -13.73 7.66 -0.67
N PHE A 262 -15.07 7.50 -0.69
CA PHE A 262 -15.70 6.21 -0.96
C PHE A 262 -15.52 5.75 -2.41
N VAL A 263 -15.43 6.67 -3.37
CA VAL A 263 -15.17 6.34 -4.78
C VAL A 263 -13.67 6.12 -5.02
N GLY A 264 -12.81 6.93 -4.44
CA GLY A 264 -11.35 6.82 -4.58
C GLY A 264 -10.80 5.51 -4.00
N ALA A 265 -11.32 5.07 -2.85
CA ALA A 265 -10.85 3.87 -2.16
C ALA A 265 -10.97 2.58 -3.00
N PRO A 266 -12.11 2.25 -3.65
CA PRO A 266 -12.22 1.08 -4.52
C PRO A 266 -11.58 1.27 -5.89
N ALA A 267 -11.51 2.52 -6.38
CA ALA A 267 -11.13 2.79 -7.75
C ALA A 267 -9.66 2.46 -8.07
N TYR A 268 -8.81 2.21 -7.09
CA TYR A 268 -7.36 2.00 -7.24
C TYR A 268 -6.83 2.45 -8.61
N ILE A 269 -7.02 3.70 -8.91
CA ILE A 269 -6.42 4.27 -10.11
C ILE A 269 -4.98 4.55 -9.72
N ASP A 270 -4.03 4.00 -10.46
CA ASP A 270 -2.61 4.29 -10.25
C ASP A 270 -2.43 5.79 -10.02
N GLY A 271 -1.70 6.16 -9.00
CA GLY A 271 -1.57 7.55 -8.58
C GLY A 271 -1.21 8.50 -9.73
N TYR A 272 -0.47 8.04 -10.73
CA TYR A 272 -0.13 8.79 -11.93
C TYR A 272 -1.32 8.90 -12.90
N ALA A 273 -2.05 7.83 -13.12
CA ALA A 273 -3.23 7.82 -13.99
C ALA A 273 -4.41 8.60 -13.37
N ALA A 274 -4.47 8.68 -12.04
CA ALA A 274 -5.50 9.45 -11.34
C ALA A 274 -5.37 10.97 -11.55
N LEU A 275 -4.17 11.50 -11.84
CA LEU A 275 -3.95 12.94 -11.96
C LEU A 275 -4.70 13.57 -13.14
N PRO A 276 -4.61 13.05 -14.39
CA PRO A 276 -5.38 13.56 -15.51
C PRO A 276 -6.89 13.43 -15.29
N LEU A 277 -7.34 12.31 -14.69
CA LEU A 277 -8.75 12.12 -14.36
C LEU A 277 -9.22 13.18 -13.35
N THR A 278 -8.46 13.39 -12.29
CA THR A 278 -8.79 14.39 -11.25
C THR A 278 -8.82 15.80 -11.85
N ARG A 279 -7.88 16.13 -12.73
CA ARG A 279 -7.90 17.41 -13.46
C ARG A 279 -9.19 17.55 -14.26
N GLY A 280 -9.57 16.54 -15.05
CA GLY A 280 -10.81 16.55 -15.81
C GLY A 280 -12.08 16.62 -14.95
N LEU A 281 -12.05 16.09 -13.71
CA LEU A 281 -13.15 16.21 -12.75
C LEU A 281 -13.24 17.63 -12.16
N ILE A 282 -12.09 18.24 -11.83
CA ILE A 282 -12.02 19.64 -11.36
C ILE A 282 -12.56 20.58 -12.46
N ASP A 283 -12.15 20.40 -13.71
CA ASP A 283 -12.62 21.19 -14.85
C ASP A 283 -14.15 21.03 -15.08
N LYS A 284 -14.76 19.97 -14.53
CA LYS A 284 -16.22 19.72 -14.55
C LYS A 284 -16.93 20.12 -13.25
N GLY A 285 -16.26 20.81 -12.33
CA GLY A 285 -16.85 21.36 -11.12
C GLY A 285 -16.64 20.54 -9.84
N MET A 286 -15.70 19.59 -9.82
CA MET A 286 -15.28 18.94 -8.58
C MET A 286 -14.51 19.92 -7.70
N SER A 287 -14.82 19.98 -6.39
CA SER A 287 -14.10 20.86 -5.48
C SER A 287 -12.64 20.40 -5.26
N GLN A 288 -11.77 21.35 -4.89
CA GLN A 288 -10.36 21.07 -4.65
C GLN A 288 -10.15 20.10 -3.46
N GLY A 289 -10.98 20.23 -2.41
CA GLY A 289 -10.94 19.31 -1.27
C GLY A 289 -11.45 17.92 -1.62
N ALA A 290 -12.48 17.80 -2.45
CA ALA A 290 -12.94 16.50 -2.94
C ALA A 290 -11.87 15.82 -3.82
N ALA A 291 -11.18 16.59 -4.67
CA ALA A 291 -10.07 16.12 -5.48
C ALA A 291 -8.90 15.64 -4.61
N MET A 292 -8.56 16.37 -3.55
CA MET A 292 -7.56 15.98 -2.58
C MET A 292 -7.97 14.68 -1.86
N ALA A 293 -9.20 14.60 -1.37
CA ALA A 293 -9.72 13.42 -0.69
C ALA A 293 -9.71 12.18 -1.59
N PHE A 294 -10.08 12.34 -2.88
CA PHE A 294 -10.07 11.29 -3.90
C PHE A 294 -8.66 10.72 -4.11
N LEU A 295 -7.67 11.58 -4.38
CA LEU A 295 -6.29 11.16 -4.63
C LEU A 295 -5.64 10.53 -3.39
N VAL A 296 -5.87 11.10 -2.21
CA VAL A 296 -5.32 10.58 -0.96
C VAL A 296 -5.94 9.24 -0.60
N SER A 297 -7.27 9.11 -0.68
CA SER A 297 -7.95 7.86 -0.34
C SER A 297 -7.60 6.73 -1.32
N GLY A 298 -7.52 7.02 -2.60
CA GLY A 298 -7.09 6.06 -3.63
C GLY A 298 -5.70 5.48 -3.36
N GLY A 299 -4.76 6.32 -2.88
CA GLY A 299 -3.42 5.88 -2.51
C GLY A 299 -3.39 5.02 -1.25
N VAL A 300 -4.11 5.41 -0.19
CA VAL A 300 -3.99 4.78 1.14
C VAL A 300 -5.00 3.65 1.37
N VAL A 301 -6.25 3.81 0.96
CA VAL A 301 -7.38 2.90 1.29
C VAL A 301 -7.60 1.82 0.23
N SER A 302 -6.78 1.74 -0.80
CA SER A 302 -6.95 0.77 -1.89
C SER A 302 -7.45 -0.61 -1.43
N ILE A 303 -8.57 -1.09 -1.98
CA ILE A 303 -9.12 -2.41 -1.68
C ILE A 303 -8.09 -3.51 -1.92
N TRP A 304 -7.26 -3.39 -2.94
CA TRP A 304 -6.23 -4.36 -3.29
C TRP A 304 -5.09 -4.36 -2.27
N GLY A 305 -4.67 -3.17 -1.82
CA GLY A 305 -3.76 -3.02 -0.69
C GLY A 305 -4.34 -3.64 0.57
N ALA A 306 -5.61 -3.38 0.88
CA ALA A 306 -6.32 -3.97 2.02
C ALA A 306 -6.38 -5.49 1.94
N LEU A 307 -6.68 -6.07 0.76
CA LEU A 307 -6.68 -7.51 0.53
C LEU A 307 -5.29 -8.14 0.69
N ALA A 308 -4.23 -7.44 0.29
CA ALA A 308 -2.85 -7.88 0.48
C ALA A 308 -2.42 -7.83 1.96
N ILE A 309 -2.94 -6.89 2.73
CA ILE A 309 -2.66 -6.68 4.16
C ILE A 309 -3.43 -7.67 5.04
N ALA A 310 -4.67 -7.98 4.70
CA ALA A 310 -5.57 -8.81 5.49
C ALA A 310 -4.97 -10.18 5.91
N PRO A 311 -4.19 -10.90 5.08
CA PRO A 311 -3.55 -12.15 5.49
C PRO A 311 -2.35 -11.95 6.43
N LEU A 312 -1.77 -10.75 6.52
CA LEU A 312 -0.59 -10.45 7.32
C LEU A 312 -0.94 -10.00 8.73
N LEU A 313 -1.93 -9.12 8.87
CA LEU A 313 -2.33 -8.53 10.13
C LEU A 313 -3.51 -9.25 10.79
N LYS A 314 -3.55 -9.20 12.12
CA LYS A 314 -4.77 -9.52 12.89
C LYS A 314 -5.86 -8.50 12.56
N LEU A 315 -7.12 -8.85 12.75
CA LEU A 315 -8.27 -8.02 12.35
C LEU A 315 -8.24 -6.62 12.98
N LYS A 316 -7.90 -6.49 14.27
CA LYS A 316 -7.90 -5.21 15.00
C LYS A 316 -6.89 -4.20 14.44
N PRO A 317 -5.58 -4.53 14.25
CA PRO A 317 -4.65 -3.60 13.59
C PRO A 317 -5.05 -3.28 12.15
N PHE A 318 -5.65 -4.21 11.43
CA PHE A 318 -6.14 -3.98 10.08
C PHE A 318 -7.31 -2.98 10.05
N LEU A 319 -8.31 -3.15 10.94
CA LEU A 319 -9.42 -2.20 11.06
C LEU A 319 -8.95 -0.81 11.52
N LEU A 320 -7.96 -0.77 12.42
CA LEU A 320 -7.34 0.51 12.82
C LEU A 320 -6.71 1.21 11.62
N TYR A 321 -5.95 0.48 10.79
CA TYR A 321 -5.37 1.04 9.57
C TYR A 321 -6.44 1.63 8.66
N LEU A 322 -7.51 0.89 8.35
CA LEU A 322 -8.59 1.37 7.50
C LEU A 322 -9.29 2.60 8.08
N ALA A 323 -9.59 2.59 9.38
CA ALA A 323 -10.22 3.73 10.03
C ALA A 323 -9.34 4.98 9.98
N LEU A 324 -8.04 4.85 10.26
CA LEU A 324 -7.09 5.96 10.21
C LEU A 324 -6.89 6.48 8.78
N ALA A 325 -6.87 5.59 7.79
CA ALA A 325 -6.76 5.95 6.38
C ALA A 325 -8.00 6.73 5.90
N ILE A 326 -9.20 6.27 6.22
CA ILE A 326 -10.46 6.97 5.88
C ILE A 326 -10.54 8.33 6.60
N LEU A 327 -10.32 8.36 7.91
CA LEU A 327 -10.37 9.61 8.68
C LEU A 327 -9.31 10.60 8.21
N GLY A 328 -8.10 10.12 7.93
CA GLY A 328 -7.02 10.94 7.40
C GLY A 328 -7.33 11.52 6.03
N SER A 329 -7.94 10.72 5.13
CA SER A 329 -8.35 11.18 3.80
C SER A 329 -9.46 12.23 3.87
N LEU A 330 -10.46 12.03 4.75
CA LEU A 330 -11.51 13.02 5.00
C LEU A 330 -10.90 14.32 5.56
N ALA A 331 -10.05 14.21 6.58
CA ALA A 331 -9.39 15.38 7.17
C ALA A 331 -8.56 16.14 6.14
N ALA A 332 -7.80 15.45 5.29
CA ALA A 332 -7.01 16.06 4.22
C ALA A 332 -7.90 16.82 3.22
N GLY A 333 -9.04 16.24 2.82
CA GLY A 333 -10.00 16.88 1.93
C GLY A 333 -10.60 18.14 2.55
N TYR A 334 -11.15 18.07 3.76
CA TYR A 334 -11.75 19.23 4.42
C TYR A 334 -10.75 20.33 4.75
N LEU A 335 -9.56 19.97 5.23
CA LEU A 335 -8.51 20.96 5.51
C LEU A 335 -8.04 21.65 4.23
N PHE A 336 -7.88 20.91 3.14
CA PHE A 336 -7.47 21.49 1.88
C PHE A 336 -8.54 22.40 1.27
N GLU A 337 -9.84 22.01 1.36
CA GLU A 337 -10.97 22.85 0.93
C GLU A 337 -11.05 24.17 1.69
N TRP A 338 -10.69 24.14 2.98
CA TRP A 338 -10.69 25.33 3.84
C TRP A 338 -9.52 26.28 3.56
N LEU A 339 -8.40 25.74 3.05
CA LEU A 339 -7.16 26.51 2.82
C LEU A 339 -7.12 27.17 1.42
N VAL A 340 -7.89 26.67 0.46
CA VAL A 340 -7.92 27.10 -0.95
C VAL A 340 -9.23 27.75 -1.29
#